data_dd6f860fb9ca0cd100bdec3a68800e95
#
_entry.id   dd6f860fb9ca0cd100bdec3a68800e95
#
_cell.length_a   1.000
_cell.length_b   1.000
_cell.length_c   1.000
_cell.angle_alpha   90.00
_cell.angle_beta   90.00
_cell.angle_gamma   90.00
#
_symmetry.space_group_name_H-M   'P 1'
#
loop_
_entity.id
_entity.type
_entity.pdbx_description
1 polymer ?
#
loop_
_entity_poly.entity_id
_entity_poly.type
_entity_poly.pdbx_seq_one_letter_code
_entity_poly.pdbx_strand_id
1 'polypeptide(L)'
;MTRTLAEILLFTSLAINAALLLFLASVLRMVMNDMNESEFKQFVVSLVHHSKKSPFMLTVLNIPFLGAIPYFYFYRFANRWLLAGLTLWLVAGALGKTMKLRIYRAVEIGDATRLKQARRKLNAGNMIQAILNSLAVVLALVPFVR
;
A
#
# COMPACT_ATOMS: atom_id res chain seq x y z
N MET A 1 26.58 -7.11 4.86
CA MET A 1 25.26 -7.09 5.51
C MET A 1 24.92 -8.50 5.92
N THR A 2 24.55 -8.74 7.17
CA THR A 2 24.18 -10.08 7.65
C THR A 2 22.78 -10.46 7.18
N ARG A 3 22.49 -11.77 7.10
CA ARG A 3 21.16 -12.31 6.76
C ARG A 3 20.07 -11.70 7.65
N THR A 4 20.29 -11.73 8.96
CA THR A 4 19.35 -11.19 9.95
C THR A 4 19.02 -9.72 9.70
N LEU A 5 20.02 -8.90 9.35
CA LEU A 5 19.77 -7.49 9.04
C LEU A 5 18.91 -7.32 7.78
N ALA A 6 19.13 -8.13 6.73
CA ALA A 6 18.32 -8.11 5.53
C ALA A 6 16.86 -8.51 5.82
N GLU A 7 16.67 -9.54 6.65
CA GLU A 7 15.34 -10.00 7.06
C GLU A 7 14.61 -8.93 7.89
N ILE A 8 15.28 -8.31 8.87
CA ILE A 8 14.71 -7.22 9.67
C ILE A 8 14.32 -6.03 8.81
N LEU A 9 15.19 -5.58 7.91
CA LEU A 9 14.90 -4.47 7.00
C LEU A 9 13.67 -4.77 6.14
N LEU A 10 13.61 -5.95 5.57
CA LEU A 10 12.49 -6.35 4.73
C LEU A 10 11.18 -6.43 5.52
N PHE A 11 11.20 -7.06 6.69
CA PHE A 11 10.05 -7.17 7.56
C PHE A 11 9.54 -5.79 8.02
N THR A 12 10.45 -4.93 8.50
CA THR A 12 10.11 -3.57 8.94
C THR A 12 9.49 -2.76 7.79
N SER A 13 10.03 -2.91 6.58
CA SER A 13 9.52 -2.23 5.39
C SER A 13 8.10 -2.67 5.04
N LEU A 14 7.84 -3.98 5.08
CA LEU A 14 6.49 -4.53 4.85
C LEU A 14 5.50 -4.05 5.93
N ALA A 15 5.93 -4.02 7.20
CA ALA A 15 5.12 -3.56 8.33
C ALA A 15 4.74 -2.08 8.20
N ILE A 16 5.69 -1.22 7.84
CA ILE A 16 5.42 0.22 7.60
C ILE A 16 4.41 0.40 6.47
N ASN A 17 4.56 -0.34 5.36
CA ASN A 17 3.61 -0.29 4.26
C ASN A 17 2.21 -0.75 4.68
N ALA A 18 2.11 -1.84 5.43
CA ALA A 18 0.82 -2.34 5.93
C ALA A 18 0.16 -1.34 6.88
N ALA A 19 0.92 -0.74 7.81
CA ALA A 19 0.44 0.26 8.74
C ALA A 19 -0.11 1.51 8.02
N LEU A 20 0.61 2.00 6.99
CA LEU A 20 0.15 3.12 6.18
C LEU A 20 -1.17 2.79 5.47
N LEU A 21 -1.29 1.60 4.89
CA LEU A 21 -2.52 1.19 4.20
C LEU A 21 -3.67 0.95 5.16
N LEU A 22 -3.43 0.44 6.36
CA LEU A 22 -4.43 0.33 7.43
C LEU A 22 -4.93 1.72 7.86
N PHE A 23 -4.03 2.69 8.00
CA PHE A 23 -4.41 4.08 8.27
C PHE A 23 -5.30 4.65 7.15
N LEU A 24 -4.96 4.44 5.89
CA LEU A 24 -5.76 4.87 4.75
C LEU A 24 -7.13 4.18 4.71
N ALA A 25 -7.19 2.89 5.03
CA ALA A 25 -8.42 2.09 5.00
C ALA A 25 -9.35 2.32 6.21
N SER A 26 -8.83 2.79 7.32
CA SER A 26 -9.59 3.04 8.55
C SER A 26 -9.86 4.54 8.76
N VAL A 27 -8.86 5.27 9.22
CA VAL A 27 -9.01 6.68 9.61
C VAL A 27 -9.36 7.56 8.42
N LEU A 28 -8.60 7.47 7.34
CA LEU A 28 -8.83 8.33 6.18
C LEU A 28 -10.17 8.02 5.49
N ARG A 29 -10.63 6.76 5.55
CA ARG A 29 -11.97 6.38 5.07
C ARG A 29 -13.06 7.13 5.82
N MET A 30 -12.97 7.24 7.16
CA MET A 30 -13.95 7.96 7.96
C MET A 30 -13.97 9.44 7.57
N VAL A 31 -12.81 10.08 7.53
CA VAL A 31 -12.67 11.48 7.09
C VAL A 31 -13.27 11.70 5.70
N MET A 32 -12.98 10.82 4.74
CA MET A 32 -13.54 10.95 3.38
C MET A 32 -15.06 10.73 3.33
N ASN A 33 -15.62 9.93 4.23
CA ASN A 33 -17.06 9.70 4.27
C ASN A 33 -17.84 10.89 4.82
N ASP A 34 -17.22 11.68 5.70
CA ASP A 34 -17.82 12.88 6.30
C ASP A 34 -17.80 14.10 5.35
N MET A 35 -16.98 14.05 4.29
CA MET A 35 -16.89 15.12 3.29
C MET A 35 -18.08 15.11 2.33
N ASN A 36 -18.53 16.28 1.91
CA ASN A 36 -19.40 16.40 0.74
C ASN A 36 -18.64 16.08 -0.57
N GLU A 37 -19.33 16.00 -1.71
CA GLU A 37 -18.73 15.59 -2.97
C GLU A 37 -17.64 16.56 -3.48
N SER A 38 -17.84 17.86 -3.28
CA SER A 38 -16.87 18.90 -3.69
C SER A 38 -15.60 18.81 -2.85
N GLU A 39 -15.76 18.72 -1.54
CA GLU A 39 -14.65 18.55 -0.58
C GLU A 39 -13.87 17.27 -0.85
N PHE A 40 -14.58 16.16 -1.08
CA PHE A 40 -13.96 14.88 -1.43
C PHE A 40 -13.11 14.98 -2.70
N LYS A 41 -13.65 15.64 -3.76
CA LYS A 41 -12.92 15.86 -5.00
C LYS A 41 -11.64 16.66 -4.77
N GLN A 42 -11.74 17.80 -4.11
CA GLN A 42 -10.59 18.66 -3.80
C GLN A 42 -9.55 17.93 -2.96
N PHE A 43 -10.00 17.21 -1.93
CA PHE A 43 -9.13 16.43 -1.06
C PHE A 43 -8.37 15.35 -1.83
N VAL A 44 -9.06 14.54 -2.64
CA VAL A 44 -8.41 13.45 -3.40
C VAL A 44 -7.41 14.00 -4.43
N VAL A 45 -7.78 15.05 -5.17
CA VAL A 45 -6.88 15.69 -6.14
C VAL A 45 -5.65 16.25 -5.44
N SER A 46 -5.82 16.97 -4.34
CA SER A 46 -4.73 17.52 -3.53
C SER A 46 -3.84 16.41 -2.96
N LEU A 47 -4.44 15.36 -2.38
CA LEU A 47 -3.70 14.22 -1.83
C LEU A 47 -2.82 13.55 -2.89
N VAL A 48 -3.37 13.30 -4.08
CA VAL A 48 -2.62 12.69 -5.19
C VAL A 48 -1.50 13.59 -5.68
N HIS A 49 -1.77 14.89 -5.81
CA HIS A 49 -0.77 15.86 -6.25
C HIS A 49 0.42 15.92 -5.29
N HIS A 50 0.15 16.05 -3.99
CA HIS A 50 1.21 16.15 -2.97
C HIS A 50 1.91 14.81 -2.74
N SER A 51 1.18 13.68 -2.78
CA SER A 51 1.82 12.36 -2.61
C SER A 51 2.83 12.03 -3.70
N LYS A 52 2.57 12.44 -4.95
CA LYS A 52 3.52 12.26 -6.06
C LYS A 52 4.80 13.07 -5.91
N LYS A 53 4.74 14.18 -5.18
CA LYS A 53 5.89 15.08 -4.95
C LYS A 53 6.59 14.82 -3.63
N SER A 54 6.00 14.03 -2.73
CA SER A 54 6.56 13.76 -1.42
C SER A 54 7.70 12.74 -1.52
N PRO A 55 8.96 13.14 -1.20
CA PRO A 55 10.09 12.21 -1.18
C PRO A 55 9.88 11.11 -0.13
N PHE A 56 9.22 11.44 0.98
CA PHE A 56 8.89 10.47 2.01
C PHE A 56 7.97 9.36 1.48
N MET A 57 6.89 9.71 0.77
CA MET A 57 5.97 8.72 0.19
C MET A 57 6.65 7.84 -0.86
N LEU A 58 7.50 8.45 -1.70
CA LEU A 58 8.29 7.70 -2.68
C LEU A 58 9.25 6.73 -1.98
N THR A 59 9.90 7.16 -0.92
CA THR A 59 10.81 6.32 -0.13
C THR A 59 10.06 5.17 0.52
N VAL A 60 8.99 5.44 1.27
CA VAL A 60 8.20 4.41 1.99
C VAL A 60 7.65 3.35 1.03
N LEU A 61 7.20 3.74 -0.17
CA LEU A 61 6.70 2.78 -1.15
C LEU A 61 7.81 1.91 -1.77
N ASN A 62 9.05 2.38 -1.78
CA ASN A 62 10.17 1.68 -2.41
C ASN A 62 11.10 0.96 -1.42
N ILE A 63 11.04 1.28 -0.13
CA ILE A 63 11.86 0.62 0.90
C ILE A 63 11.80 -0.91 0.83
N PRO A 64 10.64 -1.59 0.62
CA PRO A 64 10.61 -3.04 0.53
C PRO A 64 11.49 -3.61 -0.58
N PHE A 65 11.66 -2.89 -1.69
CA PHE A 65 12.60 -3.30 -2.74
C PHE A 65 14.06 -3.21 -2.27
N LEU A 66 14.40 -2.16 -1.52
CA LEU A 66 15.74 -2.01 -0.96
C LEU A 66 16.11 -3.12 0.02
N GLY A 67 15.14 -3.62 0.77
CA GLY A 67 15.33 -4.80 1.65
C GLY A 67 15.33 -6.12 0.87
N ALA A 68 14.49 -6.24 -0.16
CA ALA A 68 14.37 -7.46 -0.97
C ALA A 68 15.62 -7.74 -1.83
N ILE A 69 16.18 -6.72 -2.46
CA ILE A 69 17.33 -6.87 -3.36
C ILE A 69 18.52 -7.54 -2.67
N PRO A 70 19.04 -7.04 -1.54
CA PRO A 70 20.12 -7.70 -0.82
C PRO A 70 19.74 -9.10 -0.33
N TYR A 71 18.50 -9.28 0.13
CA TYR A 71 18.03 -10.58 0.59
C TYR A 71 18.14 -11.63 -0.52
N PHE A 72 17.58 -11.36 -1.73
CA PHE A 72 17.61 -12.31 -2.84
C PHE A 72 18.99 -12.46 -3.47
N TYR A 73 19.79 -11.42 -3.50
CA TYR A 73 21.15 -11.49 -4.00
C TYR A 73 22.03 -12.45 -3.18
N PHE A 74 21.96 -12.37 -1.84
CA PHE A 74 22.81 -13.17 -0.96
C PHE A 74 22.22 -14.54 -0.61
N TYR A 75 20.90 -14.66 -0.51
CA TYR A 75 20.24 -15.84 0.07
C TYR A 75 19.29 -16.55 -0.87
N ARG A 76 19.16 -16.09 -2.10
CA ARG A 76 18.27 -16.66 -3.13
C ARG A 76 16.81 -16.76 -2.61
N PHE A 77 16.07 -17.77 -3.07
CA PHE A 77 14.65 -18.00 -2.75
C PHE A 77 14.46 -19.08 -1.68
N ALA A 78 15.41 -19.25 -0.77
CA ALA A 78 15.37 -20.33 0.22
C ALA A 78 14.18 -20.22 1.22
N ASN A 79 13.76 -18.98 1.53
CA ASN A 79 12.68 -18.76 2.48
C ASN A 79 11.34 -18.58 1.75
N ARG A 80 10.56 -19.70 1.65
CA ARG A 80 9.28 -19.72 0.94
C ARG A 80 8.23 -18.79 1.53
N TRP A 81 8.19 -18.62 2.83
CA TRP A 81 7.22 -17.75 3.52
C TRP A 81 7.48 -16.28 3.24
N LEU A 82 8.73 -15.87 3.29
CA LEU A 82 9.13 -14.52 2.96
C LEU A 82 8.87 -14.22 1.47
N LEU A 83 9.15 -15.20 0.61
CA LEU A 83 8.84 -15.08 -0.82
C LEU A 83 7.33 -14.94 -1.05
N ALA A 84 6.50 -15.73 -0.37
CA ALA A 84 5.04 -15.63 -0.46
C ALA A 84 4.55 -14.26 0.03
N GLY A 85 5.07 -13.75 1.14
CA GLY A 85 4.76 -12.41 1.64
C GLY A 85 5.11 -11.31 0.65
N LEU A 86 6.31 -11.35 0.06
CA LEU A 86 6.73 -10.40 -0.98
C LEU A 86 5.88 -10.49 -2.24
N THR A 87 5.57 -11.68 -2.69
CA THR A 87 4.70 -11.88 -3.87
C THR A 87 3.31 -11.27 -3.60
N LEU A 88 2.75 -11.53 -2.43
CA LEU A 88 1.45 -10.97 -2.05
C LEU A 88 1.50 -9.44 -1.96
N TRP A 89 2.57 -8.87 -1.41
CA TRP A 89 2.80 -7.42 -1.38
C TRP A 89 2.88 -6.82 -2.79
N LEU A 90 3.61 -7.44 -3.73
CA LEU A 90 3.69 -7.01 -5.12
C LEU A 90 2.33 -7.05 -5.82
N VAL A 91 1.58 -8.14 -5.62
CA VAL A 91 0.21 -8.28 -6.17
C VAL A 91 -0.71 -7.20 -5.62
N ALA A 92 -0.67 -6.96 -4.31
CA ALA A 92 -1.46 -5.90 -3.67
C ALA A 92 -1.10 -4.51 -4.23
N GLY A 93 0.18 -4.23 -4.46
CA GLY A 93 0.67 -3.00 -5.06
C GLY A 93 0.18 -2.81 -6.50
N ALA A 94 0.27 -3.85 -7.32
CA ALA A 94 -0.20 -3.83 -8.71
C ALA A 94 -1.71 -3.61 -8.81
N LEU A 95 -2.50 -4.35 -8.02
CA LEU A 95 -3.95 -4.17 -7.94
C LEU A 95 -4.32 -2.75 -7.48
N GLY A 96 -3.67 -2.26 -6.44
CA GLY A 96 -3.91 -0.92 -5.95
C GLY A 96 -3.58 0.17 -6.96
N LYS A 97 -2.47 0.04 -7.67
CA LYS A 97 -2.07 1.01 -8.71
C LYS A 97 -3.11 1.06 -9.84
N THR A 98 -3.51 -0.09 -10.36
CA THR A 98 -4.45 -0.16 -11.48
C THR A 98 -5.84 0.36 -11.10
N MET A 99 -6.35 -0.02 -9.92
CA MET A 99 -7.65 0.45 -9.43
C MET A 99 -7.63 1.96 -9.13
N LYS A 100 -6.62 2.44 -8.40
CA LYS A 100 -6.54 3.84 -7.98
C LYS A 100 -6.36 4.80 -9.15
N LEU A 101 -5.56 4.46 -10.15
CA LEU A 101 -5.37 5.32 -11.32
C LEU A 101 -6.69 5.56 -12.08
N ARG A 102 -7.52 4.53 -12.22
CA ARG A 102 -8.85 4.67 -12.85
C ARG A 102 -9.79 5.54 -12.02
N ILE A 103 -9.77 5.34 -10.69
CA ILE A 103 -10.64 6.09 -9.77
C ILE A 103 -10.21 7.56 -9.73
N TYR A 104 -8.92 7.86 -9.66
CA TYR A 104 -8.44 9.25 -9.65
C TYR A 104 -8.81 10.02 -10.89
N ARG A 105 -8.72 9.41 -12.08
CA ARG A 105 -9.21 10.03 -13.32
C ARG A 105 -10.73 10.27 -13.28
N ALA A 106 -11.49 9.33 -12.74
CA ALA A 106 -12.93 9.48 -12.57
C ALA A 106 -13.31 10.61 -11.59
N VAL A 107 -12.51 10.80 -10.52
CA VAL A 107 -12.69 11.89 -9.56
C VAL A 107 -12.35 13.25 -10.18
N GLU A 108 -11.30 13.33 -10.97
CA GLU A 108 -10.86 14.57 -11.61
C GLU A 108 -11.92 15.12 -12.58
N ILE A 109 -12.58 14.24 -13.33
CA ILE A 109 -13.52 14.60 -14.42
C ILE A 109 -15.00 14.48 -13.96
N GLY A 110 -15.27 13.79 -12.84
CA GLY A 110 -16.61 13.32 -12.48
C GLY A 110 -17.58 14.39 -11.95
N ASP A 111 -18.86 14.14 -12.20
CA ASP A 111 -20.01 14.77 -11.55
C ASP A 111 -20.29 14.15 -10.16
N ALA A 112 -21.28 14.71 -9.42
CA ALA A 112 -21.59 14.27 -8.05
C ALA A 112 -21.91 12.77 -7.94
N THR A 113 -22.65 12.21 -8.90
CA THR A 113 -23.03 10.79 -8.90
C THR A 113 -21.82 9.89 -9.09
N ARG A 114 -20.92 10.24 -9.99
CA ARG A 114 -19.66 9.54 -10.25
C ARG A 114 -18.70 9.66 -9.08
N LEU A 115 -18.69 10.80 -8.39
CA LEU A 115 -17.86 11.03 -7.19
C LEU A 115 -18.26 10.09 -6.04
N LYS A 116 -19.56 9.91 -5.80
CA LYS A 116 -20.06 8.97 -4.78
C LYS A 116 -19.64 7.52 -5.08
N GLN A 117 -19.73 7.10 -6.35
CA GLN A 117 -19.28 5.78 -6.76
C GLN A 117 -17.75 5.63 -6.66
N ALA A 118 -17.00 6.66 -7.05
CA ALA A 118 -15.55 6.70 -6.96
C ALA A 118 -15.08 6.58 -5.49
N ARG A 119 -15.74 7.29 -4.56
CA ARG A 119 -15.48 7.19 -3.11
C ARG A 119 -15.65 5.76 -2.60
N ARG A 120 -16.78 5.10 -2.94
CA ARG A 120 -17.02 3.69 -2.54
C ARG A 120 -15.94 2.76 -3.07
N LYS A 121 -15.58 2.89 -4.36
CA LYS A 121 -14.52 2.08 -4.98
C LYS A 121 -13.14 2.34 -4.37
N LEU A 122 -12.83 3.59 -4.05
CA LEU A 122 -11.57 3.95 -3.40
C LEU A 122 -11.47 3.33 -2.01
N ASN A 123 -12.54 3.45 -1.21
CA ASN A 123 -12.61 2.86 0.12
C ASN A 123 -12.46 1.33 0.08
N ALA A 124 -13.17 0.66 -0.85
CA ALA A 124 -13.05 -0.79 -1.03
C ALA A 124 -11.63 -1.18 -1.48
N GLY A 125 -11.04 -0.45 -2.41
CA GLY A 125 -9.68 -0.68 -2.87
C GLY A 125 -8.62 -0.50 -1.79
N ASN A 126 -8.75 0.52 -0.94
CA ASN A 126 -7.88 0.72 0.21
C ASN A 126 -8.00 -0.42 1.22
N MET A 127 -9.23 -0.90 1.49
CA MET A 127 -9.46 -2.02 2.40
C MET A 127 -8.84 -3.31 1.89
N ILE A 128 -9.06 -3.65 0.62
CA ILE A 128 -8.47 -4.85 0.00
C ILE A 128 -6.94 -4.79 0.07
N GLN A 129 -6.34 -3.64 -0.27
CA GLN A 129 -4.90 -3.47 -0.17
C GLN A 129 -4.38 -3.62 1.27
N ALA A 130 -5.09 -3.04 2.25
CA ALA A 130 -4.72 -3.14 3.66
C ALA A 130 -4.73 -4.59 4.13
N ILE A 131 -5.77 -5.36 3.78
CA ILE A 131 -5.86 -6.79 4.11
C ILE A 131 -4.72 -7.57 3.48
N LEU A 132 -4.49 -7.41 2.17
CA LEU A 132 -3.43 -8.14 1.46
C LEU A 132 -2.03 -7.82 2.00
N ASN A 133 -1.76 -6.54 2.33
CA ASN A 133 -0.48 -6.16 2.91
C ASN A 133 -0.33 -6.66 4.36
N SER A 134 -1.40 -6.69 5.15
CA SER A 134 -1.36 -7.29 6.50
C SER A 134 -1.07 -8.78 6.43
N LEU A 135 -1.69 -9.50 5.51
CA LEU A 135 -1.39 -10.91 5.25
C LEU A 135 0.06 -11.11 4.79
N ALA A 136 0.58 -10.21 3.95
CA ALA A 136 1.98 -10.25 3.53
C ALA A 136 2.95 -10.14 4.72
N VAL A 137 2.65 -9.25 5.68
CA VAL A 137 3.41 -9.13 6.93
C VAL A 137 3.34 -10.41 7.75
N VAL A 138 2.14 -10.97 7.94
CA VAL A 138 1.96 -12.23 8.69
C VAL A 138 2.77 -13.37 8.06
N LEU A 139 2.72 -13.54 6.75
CA LEU A 139 3.51 -14.55 6.04
C LEU A 139 5.01 -14.31 6.20
N ALA A 140 5.46 -13.06 6.14
CA ALA A 140 6.86 -12.72 6.35
C ALA A 140 7.34 -12.97 7.79
N LEU A 141 6.45 -12.95 8.78
CA LEU A 141 6.75 -13.25 10.19
C LEU A 141 6.96 -14.74 10.49
N VAL A 142 6.36 -15.65 9.71
CA VAL A 142 6.40 -17.09 9.99
C VAL A 142 7.81 -17.63 10.25
N PRO A 143 8.86 -17.21 9.50
CA PRO A 143 10.22 -17.69 9.72
C PRO A 143 10.84 -17.26 11.06
N PHE A 144 10.32 -16.22 11.69
CA PHE A 144 10.84 -15.66 12.93
C PHE A 144 10.16 -16.24 14.19
N VAL A 145 9.04 -16.95 14.01
CA VAL A 145 8.28 -17.56 15.12
C VAL A 145 8.59 -19.06 15.26
N ARG A 146 9.23 -19.67 14.26
CA ARG A 146 9.70 -21.06 14.26
C ARG A 146 11.17 -21.14 14.60
#